data_23f32b299b5b6ef484f333df6b7aa781
#
_entry.id   23f32b299b5b6ef484f333df6b7aa781
#
_cell.length_a   1.000
_cell.length_b   1.000
_cell.length_c   1.000
_cell.angle_alpha   90.00
_cell.angle_beta   90.00
_cell.angle_gamma   90.00
#
_symmetry.space_group_name_H-M   'P 1'
#
loop_
_entity.id
_entity.type
_entity.pdbx_description
1 polymer ?
#
loop_
_entity_poly.entity_id
_entity_poly.type
_entity_poly.pdbx_seq_one_letter_code
_entity_poly.pdbx_strand_id
1 'polypeptide(L)'
;EYTRAKGMEVMESFLKSDGDKIDILFSCNGDMALGAIQAIEAAGLKPGEDIVIVSIDAAKGEFNAMIEGKMNCAVEHTPNFGLMETAKKIAAGEEVPATIELEEGIFPADIAEQELPNRTY
;
A
#
# COMPACT_ATOMS: atom_id res chain seq x y z
N GLU A 1 1.63 -7.60 13.10
CA GLU A 1 2.46 -8.15 12.02
C GLU A 1 1.97 -7.57 10.70
N TYR A 2 2.89 -7.08 9.87
CA TYR A 2 2.60 -6.52 8.54
C TYR A 2 2.66 -7.64 7.50
N THR A 3 1.67 -8.53 7.52
CA THR A 3 1.61 -9.68 6.61
C THR A 3 0.26 -9.77 5.92
N ARG A 4 0.24 -10.35 4.72
CA ARG A 4 -0.98 -10.61 3.94
C ARG A 4 -1.99 -11.46 4.72
N ALA A 5 -1.52 -12.52 5.38
CA ALA A 5 -2.37 -13.39 6.21
C ALA A 5 -3.02 -12.62 7.37
N LYS A 6 -2.28 -11.71 8.01
CA LYS A 6 -2.84 -10.91 9.10
C LYS A 6 -3.80 -9.84 8.61
N GLY A 7 -3.55 -9.24 7.45
CA GLY A 7 -4.49 -8.33 6.80
C GLY A 7 -5.82 -9.02 6.49
N MET A 8 -5.76 -10.24 5.94
CA MET A 8 -6.95 -11.07 5.68
C MET A 8 -7.72 -11.38 6.97
N GLU A 9 -7.06 -11.90 8.01
CA GLU A 9 -7.67 -12.25 9.31
C GLU A 9 -8.38 -11.05 9.95
N VAL A 10 -7.73 -9.89 9.96
CA VAL A 10 -8.28 -8.66 10.54
C VAL A 10 -9.49 -8.18 9.74
N MET A 11 -9.39 -8.18 8.41
CA MET A 11 -10.51 -7.77 7.56
C MET A 11 -11.72 -8.71 7.67
N GLU A 12 -11.49 -10.03 7.74
CA GLU A 12 -12.56 -11.01 8.03
C GLU A 12 -13.28 -10.70 9.34
N SER A 13 -12.54 -10.28 10.37
CA SER A 13 -13.12 -9.89 11.65
C SER A 13 -13.98 -8.65 11.54
N PHE A 14 -13.51 -7.62 10.82
CA PHE A 14 -14.27 -6.39 10.59
C PHE A 14 -15.54 -6.66 9.76
N LEU A 15 -15.44 -7.45 8.71
CA LEU A 15 -16.59 -7.82 7.88
C LEU A 15 -17.66 -8.60 8.66
N LYS A 16 -17.26 -9.43 9.63
CA LYS A 16 -18.20 -10.15 10.51
C LYS A 16 -18.90 -9.23 11.51
N SER A 17 -18.22 -8.19 12.00
CA SER A 17 -18.79 -7.28 13.01
C SER A 17 -19.57 -6.11 12.39
N ASP A 18 -19.07 -5.53 11.32
CA ASP A 18 -19.55 -4.25 10.77
C ASP A 18 -19.52 -4.20 9.23
N GLY A 19 -19.57 -5.32 8.55
CA GLY A 19 -19.36 -5.40 7.10
C GLY A 19 -20.31 -4.54 6.26
N ASP A 20 -21.54 -4.35 6.71
CA ASP A 20 -22.55 -3.50 6.08
C ASP A 20 -22.36 -1.98 6.29
N LYS A 21 -21.30 -1.59 7.04
CA LYS A 21 -21.00 -0.20 7.40
C LYS A 21 -19.60 0.24 6.99
N ILE A 22 -18.84 -0.63 6.32
CA ILE A 22 -17.46 -0.34 5.90
C ILE A 22 -17.50 0.19 4.48
N ASP A 23 -17.34 1.48 4.31
CA ASP A 23 -17.25 2.13 3.00
C ASP A 23 -15.80 2.30 2.52
N ILE A 24 -14.85 2.42 3.46
CA ILE A 24 -13.45 2.71 3.17
C ILE A 24 -12.54 1.85 4.03
N LEU A 25 -11.52 1.25 3.40
CA LEU A 25 -10.40 0.60 4.05
C LEU A 25 -9.12 1.41 3.80
N PHE A 26 -8.53 1.93 4.88
CA PHE A 26 -7.15 2.43 4.86
C PHE A 26 -6.22 1.37 5.43
N SER A 27 -5.30 0.88 4.62
CA SER A 27 -4.28 -0.09 5.04
C SER A 27 -2.92 0.58 5.20
N CYS A 28 -2.29 0.39 6.34
CA CYS A 28 -0.96 0.94 6.64
C CYS A 28 0.19 0.20 5.90
N ASN A 29 -0.12 -0.80 5.07
CA ASN A 29 0.87 -1.59 4.35
C ASN A 29 0.20 -2.30 3.16
N GLY A 30 0.92 -2.40 2.04
CA GLY A 30 0.41 -2.98 0.80
C GLY A 30 0.08 -4.47 0.90
N ASP A 31 0.92 -5.28 1.54
CA ASP A 31 0.63 -6.72 1.72
C ASP A 31 -0.63 -6.96 2.57
N MET A 32 -0.84 -6.16 3.62
CA MET A 32 -2.07 -6.22 4.41
C MET A 32 -3.29 -5.83 3.57
N ALA A 33 -3.18 -4.82 2.71
CA ALA A 33 -4.25 -4.44 1.78
C ALA A 33 -4.61 -5.59 0.83
N LEU A 34 -3.61 -6.25 0.25
CA LEU A 34 -3.81 -7.41 -0.62
C LEU A 34 -4.47 -8.60 0.12
N GLY A 35 -4.16 -8.78 1.40
CA GLY A 35 -4.85 -9.75 2.27
C GLY A 35 -6.30 -9.37 2.52
N ALA A 36 -6.55 -8.10 2.81
CA ALA A 36 -7.91 -7.58 3.03
C ALA A 36 -8.79 -7.71 1.77
N ILE A 37 -8.23 -7.46 0.57
CA ILE A 37 -8.91 -7.69 -0.72
C ILE A 37 -9.43 -9.13 -0.81
N GLN A 38 -8.62 -10.13 -0.45
CA GLN A 38 -9.02 -11.53 -0.47
C GLN A 38 -10.19 -11.81 0.49
N ALA A 39 -10.18 -11.21 1.69
CA ALA A 39 -11.26 -11.34 2.65
C ALA A 39 -12.57 -10.70 2.15
N ILE A 40 -12.48 -9.54 1.50
CA ILE A 40 -13.63 -8.82 0.91
C ILE A 40 -14.25 -9.67 -0.22
N GLU A 41 -13.43 -10.21 -1.13
CA GLU A 41 -13.88 -11.11 -2.19
C GLU A 41 -14.52 -12.38 -1.62
N ALA A 42 -13.93 -13.00 -0.59
CA ALA A 42 -14.47 -14.18 0.07
C ALA A 42 -15.82 -13.92 0.75
N ALA A 43 -16.08 -12.70 1.18
CA ALA A 43 -17.36 -12.26 1.73
C ALA A 43 -18.42 -11.96 0.64
N GLY A 44 -18.06 -12.06 -0.64
CA GLY A 44 -18.95 -11.80 -1.78
C GLY A 44 -19.10 -10.31 -2.13
N LEU A 45 -18.25 -9.45 -1.56
CA LEU A 45 -18.18 -8.02 -1.84
C LEU A 45 -17.11 -7.75 -2.92
N LYS A 46 -17.21 -6.59 -3.55
CA LYS A 46 -16.28 -6.14 -4.58
C LYS A 46 -15.28 -5.13 -3.99
N PRO A 47 -14.01 -5.54 -3.77
CA PRO A 47 -12.99 -4.58 -3.36
C PRO A 47 -12.80 -3.51 -4.45
N GLY A 48 -12.57 -2.27 -4.04
CA GLY A 48 -12.45 -1.13 -4.94
C GLY A 48 -13.78 -0.51 -5.40
N GLU A 49 -14.89 -1.27 -5.37
CA GLU A 49 -16.25 -0.80 -5.71
C GLU A 49 -17.12 -0.63 -4.46
N ASP A 50 -17.39 -1.74 -3.73
CA ASP A 50 -18.22 -1.71 -2.51
C ASP A 50 -17.45 -1.13 -1.32
N ILE A 51 -16.14 -1.34 -1.28
CA ILE A 51 -15.24 -0.78 -0.26
C ILE A 51 -14.07 -0.10 -0.98
N VAL A 52 -13.94 1.22 -0.82
CA VAL A 52 -12.80 1.98 -1.33
C VAL A 52 -11.53 1.57 -0.57
N ILE A 53 -10.46 1.23 -1.29
CA ILE A 53 -9.23 0.75 -0.67
C ILE A 53 -8.06 1.67 -1.00
N VAL A 54 -7.41 2.15 0.06
CA VAL A 54 -6.19 2.95 -0.01
C VAL A 54 -5.12 2.27 0.83
N SER A 55 -3.89 2.20 0.31
CA SER A 55 -2.76 1.58 1.02
C SER A 55 -1.50 2.42 0.97
N ILE A 56 -0.50 1.99 1.72
CA ILE A 56 0.86 2.53 1.74
C ILE A 56 1.81 1.43 1.28
N ASP A 57 2.84 1.82 0.58
CA ASP A 57 4.06 1.21 0.03
C ASP A 57 4.16 1.42 -1.49
N ALA A 58 3.06 1.35 -2.22
CA ALA A 58 3.00 1.48 -3.68
C ALA A 58 3.89 0.43 -4.40
N ALA A 59 3.87 -0.80 -3.90
CA ALA A 59 4.57 -1.93 -4.50
C ALA A 59 3.81 -2.50 -5.71
N LYS A 60 4.47 -3.32 -6.54
CA LYS A 60 3.88 -3.92 -7.74
C LYS A 60 2.55 -4.64 -7.51
N GLY A 61 2.42 -5.30 -6.34
CA GLY A 61 1.18 -6.02 -5.99
C GLY A 61 -0.02 -5.10 -5.89
N GLU A 62 0.17 -3.91 -5.34
CA GLU A 62 -0.86 -2.88 -5.21
C GLU A 62 -1.24 -2.31 -6.58
N PHE A 63 -0.25 -2.03 -7.44
CA PHE A 63 -0.50 -1.57 -8.81
C PHE A 63 -1.30 -2.60 -9.62
N ASN A 64 -0.97 -3.88 -9.51
CA ASN A 64 -1.76 -4.94 -10.14
C ASN A 64 -3.20 -4.96 -9.62
N ALA A 65 -3.41 -4.82 -8.30
CA ALA A 65 -4.74 -4.75 -7.72
C ALA A 65 -5.53 -3.51 -8.18
N MET A 66 -4.85 -2.36 -8.39
CA MET A 66 -5.46 -1.17 -8.96
C MET A 66 -5.88 -1.37 -10.42
N ILE A 67 -5.03 -1.99 -11.24
CA ILE A 67 -5.32 -2.33 -12.65
C ILE A 67 -6.49 -3.32 -12.74
N GLU A 68 -6.60 -4.25 -11.79
CA GLU A 68 -7.73 -5.18 -11.68
C GLU A 68 -9.02 -4.52 -11.15
N GLY A 69 -8.97 -3.23 -10.78
CA GLY A 69 -10.10 -2.50 -10.20
C GLY A 69 -10.41 -2.85 -8.74
N LYS A 70 -9.48 -3.52 -8.06
CA LYS A 70 -9.66 -4.01 -6.67
C LYS A 70 -9.08 -3.07 -5.61
N MET A 71 -8.39 -2.01 -6.01
CA MET A 71 -7.80 -0.99 -5.14
C MET A 71 -7.90 0.37 -5.83
N ASN A 72 -8.04 1.44 -5.07
CA ASN A 72 -8.31 2.77 -5.60
C ASN A 72 -7.10 3.69 -5.59
N CYS A 73 -6.20 3.52 -4.61
CA CYS A 73 -5.02 4.37 -4.48
C CYS A 73 -3.92 3.68 -3.67
N ALA A 74 -2.67 3.92 -4.04
CA ALA A 74 -1.51 3.57 -3.24
C ALA A 74 -0.65 4.82 -2.99
N VAL A 75 -0.15 4.98 -1.77
CA VAL A 75 0.78 6.03 -1.37
C VAL A 75 2.16 5.42 -1.26
N GLU A 76 3.13 6.03 -1.93
CA GLU A 76 4.51 5.54 -1.91
C GLU A 76 5.14 5.72 -0.52
N HIS A 77 5.91 4.74 -0.11
CA HIS A 77 6.80 4.82 1.03
C HIS A 77 8.13 4.16 0.68
N THR A 78 9.13 4.98 0.36
CA THR A 78 10.44 4.52 -0.14
C THR A 78 11.60 4.97 0.76
N PRO A 79 11.66 4.54 2.03
CA PRO A 79 12.71 4.99 2.94
C PRO A 79 14.12 4.57 2.49
N ASN A 80 14.23 3.54 1.66
CA ASN A 80 15.51 2.93 1.31
C ASN A 80 16.41 3.83 0.46
N PHE A 81 15.87 4.64 -0.46
CA PHE A 81 16.66 5.47 -1.34
C PHE A 81 17.43 6.56 -0.59
N GLY A 82 16.78 7.33 0.24
CA GLY A 82 17.43 8.37 1.03
C GLY A 82 18.35 7.80 2.12
N LEU A 83 17.98 6.66 2.70
CA LEU A 83 18.70 6.03 3.81
C LEU A 83 20.08 5.50 3.39
N MET A 84 20.17 4.79 2.25
CA MET A 84 21.44 4.24 1.75
C MET A 84 22.41 5.34 1.33
N GLU A 85 21.92 6.40 0.68
CA GLU A 85 22.74 7.55 0.28
C GLU A 85 23.28 8.28 1.51
N THR A 86 22.43 8.52 2.49
CA THR A 86 22.81 9.15 3.76
C THR A 86 23.82 8.31 4.53
N ALA A 87 23.62 6.99 4.61
CA ALA A 87 24.55 6.09 5.28
C ALA A 87 25.96 6.10 4.63
N LYS A 88 26.03 6.17 3.30
CA LYS A 88 27.31 6.30 2.58
C LYS A 88 28.02 7.62 2.93
N LYS A 89 27.31 8.74 2.97
CA LYS A 89 27.87 10.04 3.35
C LYS A 89 28.39 10.01 4.78
N ILE A 90 27.62 9.50 5.73
CA ILE A 90 28.06 9.36 7.13
C ILE A 90 29.32 8.48 7.22
N ALA A 91 29.35 7.36 6.51
CA ALA A 91 30.52 6.47 6.49
C ALA A 91 31.77 7.12 5.88
N ALA A 92 31.59 8.08 4.96
CA ALA A 92 32.65 8.89 4.39
C ALA A 92 33.10 10.06 5.30
N GLY A 93 32.45 10.26 6.46
CA GLY A 93 32.72 11.38 7.36
C GLY A 93 32.16 12.72 6.92
N GLU A 94 31.18 12.70 6.00
CA GLU A 94 30.51 13.90 5.51
C GLU A 94 29.43 14.34 6.52
N GLU A 95 29.22 15.65 6.62
CA GLU A 95 28.08 16.19 7.37
C GLU A 95 26.78 15.95 6.60
N VAL A 96 25.75 15.49 7.31
CA VAL A 96 24.41 15.28 6.76
C VAL A 96 23.38 16.06 7.58
N PRO A 97 22.28 16.51 6.98
CA PRO A 97 21.18 17.15 7.69
C PRO A 97 20.59 16.21 8.76
N ALA A 98 20.13 16.79 9.88
CA ALA A 98 19.46 16.02 10.93
C ALA A 98 18.10 15.45 10.47
N THR A 99 17.48 16.06 9.45
CA THR A 99 16.22 15.64 8.84
C THR A 99 16.35 15.69 7.33
N ILE A 100 15.91 14.65 6.66
CA ILE A 100 15.85 14.56 5.20
C ILE A 100 14.39 14.25 4.84
N GLU A 101 13.75 15.14 4.11
CA GLU A 101 12.42 14.90 3.55
C GLU A 101 12.56 14.15 2.22
N LEU A 102 11.81 13.05 2.07
CA LEU A 102 11.75 12.29 0.83
C LEU A 102 10.51 12.73 0.04
N GLU A 103 10.67 12.84 -1.27
CA GLU A 103 9.52 13.01 -2.15
C GLU A 103 8.87 11.65 -2.37
N GLU A 104 7.60 11.53 -2.01
CA GLU A 104 6.81 10.31 -2.14
C GLU A 104 5.60 10.57 -3.03
N GLY A 105 5.25 9.57 -3.84
CA GLY A 105 4.15 9.66 -4.81
C GLY A 105 2.81 9.23 -4.22
N ILE A 106 1.74 9.79 -4.79
CA ILE A 106 0.36 9.31 -4.59
C ILE A 106 -0.12 8.80 -5.93
N PHE A 107 -0.51 7.55 -6.00
CA PHE A 107 -0.88 6.85 -7.23
C PHE A 107 -2.34 6.41 -7.17
N PRO A 108 -3.26 7.18 -7.76
CA PRO A 108 -4.62 6.73 -7.97
C PRO A 108 -4.68 5.64 -9.06
N ALA A 109 -5.75 4.85 -9.07
CA ALA A 109 -5.86 3.68 -9.94
C ALA A 109 -5.83 4.00 -11.44
N ASP A 110 -6.25 5.19 -11.86
CA ASP A 110 -6.31 5.62 -13.25
C ASP A 110 -4.93 5.79 -13.92
N ILE A 111 -3.86 5.94 -13.14
CA ILE A 111 -2.48 6.01 -13.65
C ILE A 111 -1.68 4.73 -13.40
N ALA A 112 -2.30 3.69 -12.82
CA ALA A 112 -1.58 2.49 -12.36
C ALA A 112 -0.90 1.74 -13.51
N GLU A 113 -1.53 1.58 -14.66
CA GLU A 113 -0.93 0.93 -15.85
C GLU A 113 0.32 1.67 -16.33
N GLN A 114 0.28 3.00 -16.34
CA GLN A 114 1.40 3.82 -16.79
C GLN A 114 2.57 3.74 -15.82
N GLU A 115 2.30 3.68 -14.51
CA GLU A 115 3.32 3.71 -13.46
C GLU A 115 3.88 2.34 -13.07
N LEU A 116 3.16 1.24 -13.34
CA LEU A 116 3.62 -0.11 -13.00
C LEU A 116 5.04 -0.44 -13.51
N PRO A 117 5.47 -0.07 -14.75
CA PRO A 117 6.83 -0.35 -15.23
C PRO A 117 7.92 0.35 -14.40
N ASN A 118 7.59 1.44 -13.72
CA ASN A 118 8.51 2.24 -12.92
C ASN A 118 8.70 1.67 -11.51
N ARG A 119 7.89 0.68 -11.11
CA ARG A 119 7.98 0.04 -9.78
C ARG A 119 9.07 -1.01 -9.76
N THR A 120 9.96 -0.94 -8.80
CA THR A 120 11.12 -1.85 -8.68
C THR A 120 10.91 -2.96 -7.65
N TYR A 121 9.91 -2.86 -6.81
CA TYR A 121 9.59 -3.79 -5.70
C TYR A 121 8.10 -4.15 -5.68
#